data_133b368b55dc077d44587f326ec698ee
#
_entry.id   133b368b55dc077d44587f326ec698ee
#
_cell.length_a   1.000
_cell.length_b   1.000
_cell.length_c   1.000
_cell.angle_alpha   90.00
_cell.angle_beta   90.00
_cell.angle_gamma   90.00
#
_symmetry.space_group_name_H-M   'P 1'
#
loop_
_entity.id
_entity.type
_entity.pdbx_description
1 polymer ?
#
loop_
_entity_poly.entity_id
_entity_poly.type
_entity_poly.pdbx_seq_one_letter_code
_entity_poly.pdbx_strand_id
1 'polypeptide(L)'
;MIKQIFLWGALAFAGVVHAAGPAELRDIKVSGDSAGASIALDLTDIVAPRVFTLGSPDRVVIDLQRTRIAKGVRLPAAVGLVAGIRTGGRPDGALRVVIELNSTASARSHWAARPGGLGHELVIDLGAGVHAAVSAPGPAPAPAPAAVAAAAPQQVSAAHVPQPSDRPITVAVDAGHGGDYPGAIGHAGTREKDVTLAIARALAARIDAEPGMRAVLTRDRDEFLTLSERVSRASAAKADLCVSVHADSIRDSSVAGASVYVLSDRGATDEAAHWLAERENSADLAGGAALGGRNPQLQSVLIDLQQTQSISTSMVAAERVLAALDGVGEVRKARVQQAGFYVLKSHEIPSMLIETAYISNPQEERRLRSRTEQERLAVAIFGGIRGFFESNPPPGTHFAQLRHTLARVAATAPSQP
;
A
#
# COMPACT_ATOMS: atom_id res chain seq x y z
N MET A 1 -68.49 34.77 29.62
CA MET A 1 -67.65 33.99 28.66
C MET A 1 -66.19 34.31 28.96
N ILE A 2 -65.56 33.41 29.72
CA ILE A 2 -64.19 33.59 30.17
C ILE A 2 -63.33 32.67 29.29
N LYS A 3 -62.43 33.26 28.47
CA LYS A 3 -61.42 32.52 27.67
C LYS A 3 -60.21 32.23 28.53
N GLN A 4 -60.00 30.96 28.84
CA GLN A 4 -58.75 30.48 29.43
C GLN A 4 -57.67 30.35 28.34
N ILE A 5 -56.56 31.06 28.54
CA ILE A 5 -55.36 30.93 27.71
C ILE A 5 -54.43 29.94 28.42
N PHE A 6 -54.19 28.75 27.83
CA PHE A 6 -53.17 27.81 28.26
C PHE A 6 -51.80 28.24 27.72
N LEU A 7 -50.91 28.63 28.64
CA LEU A 7 -49.50 28.89 28.32
C LEU A 7 -48.73 27.61 28.44
N TRP A 8 -48.27 27.05 27.33
CA TRP A 8 -47.31 25.92 27.32
C TRP A 8 -45.91 26.49 27.44
N GLY A 9 -45.30 26.27 28.61
CA GLY A 9 -43.88 26.54 28.84
C GLY A 9 -43.04 25.43 28.24
N ALA A 10 -42.31 25.71 27.16
CA ALA A 10 -41.29 24.84 26.61
C ALA A 10 -40.01 24.94 27.49
N LEU A 11 -39.75 23.93 28.32
CA LEU A 11 -38.48 23.79 29.01
C LEU A 11 -37.43 23.34 27.98
N ALA A 12 -36.59 24.25 27.53
CA ALA A 12 -35.39 23.93 26.75
C ALA A 12 -34.33 23.34 27.70
N PHE A 13 -34.15 22.01 27.65
CA PHE A 13 -32.99 21.35 28.22
C PHE A 13 -31.76 21.70 27.35
N ALA A 14 -31.02 22.73 27.73
CA ALA A 14 -29.67 22.96 27.22
C ALA A 14 -28.75 21.90 27.79
N GLY A 15 -28.58 20.81 27.04
CA GLY A 15 -27.54 19.83 27.32
C GLY A 15 -26.18 20.50 27.21
N VAL A 16 -25.51 20.72 28.33
CA VAL A 16 -24.11 21.19 28.36
C VAL A 16 -23.27 20.04 27.80
N VAL A 17 -22.91 20.10 26.54
CA VAL A 17 -21.88 19.26 25.94
C VAL A 17 -20.57 19.69 26.59
N HIS A 18 -20.15 18.97 27.63
CA HIS A 18 -18.80 19.06 28.15
C HIS A 18 -17.85 18.63 27.04
N ALA A 19 -17.16 19.59 26.43
CA ALA A 19 -16.01 19.28 25.59
C ALA A 19 -14.99 18.59 26.51
N ALA A 20 -14.88 17.26 26.40
CA ALA A 20 -13.88 16.51 27.12
C ALA A 20 -12.49 17.08 26.81
N GLY A 21 -11.71 17.40 27.84
CA GLY A 21 -10.34 17.89 27.70
C GLY A 21 -9.49 16.87 26.93
N PRO A 22 -8.25 17.21 26.54
CA PRO A 22 -7.36 16.25 25.91
C PRO A 22 -7.12 15.07 26.83
N ALA A 23 -7.12 13.85 26.29
CA ALA A 23 -6.74 12.66 27.01
C ALA A 23 -5.30 12.76 27.55
N GLU A 24 -5.00 12.05 28.62
CA GLU A 24 -3.65 12.02 29.22
C GLU A 24 -3.07 10.61 29.19
N LEU A 25 -1.84 10.50 28.67
CA LEU A 25 -1.02 9.30 28.81
C LEU A 25 -0.35 9.36 30.19
N ARG A 26 -0.68 8.42 31.08
CA ARG A 26 -0.27 8.39 32.50
C ARG A 26 0.91 7.48 32.76
N ASP A 27 1.01 6.38 31.98
CA ASP A 27 2.08 5.40 32.18
C ASP A 27 2.35 4.64 30.86
N ILE A 28 3.57 4.13 30.72
CA ILE A 28 3.99 3.25 29.65
C ILE A 28 4.72 2.06 30.28
N LYS A 29 4.25 0.85 30.00
CA LYS A 29 4.90 -0.39 30.43
C LYS A 29 5.35 -1.19 29.24
N VAL A 30 6.50 -1.84 29.37
CA VAL A 30 7.05 -2.76 28.36
C VAL A 30 7.29 -4.10 29.04
N SER A 31 6.85 -5.16 28.39
CA SER A 31 7.12 -6.53 28.77
C SER A 31 7.46 -7.36 27.53
N GLY A 32 8.24 -8.41 27.68
CA GLY A 32 8.61 -9.29 26.56
C GLY A 32 10.08 -9.61 26.51
N ASP A 33 10.49 -10.20 25.42
CA ASP A 33 11.85 -10.66 25.15
C ASP A 33 12.29 -10.33 23.73
N SER A 34 13.34 -10.99 23.20
CA SER A 34 13.82 -10.76 21.83
C SER A 34 12.89 -11.33 20.75
N ALA A 35 11.95 -12.23 21.10
CA ALA A 35 11.01 -12.83 20.15
C ALA A 35 9.69 -12.04 20.04
N GLY A 36 9.36 -11.24 21.07
CA GLY A 36 8.17 -10.40 21.06
C GLY A 36 8.11 -9.48 22.27
N ALA A 37 7.34 -8.42 22.16
CA ALA A 37 7.11 -7.48 23.26
C ALA A 37 5.66 -7.00 23.27
N SER A 38 5.16 -6.64 24.45
CA SER A 38 3.87 -5.97 24.61
C SER A 38 4.10 -4.64 25.32
N ILE A 39 3.58 -3.58 24.74
CA ILE A 39 3.66 -2.21 25.27
C ILE A 39 2.27 -1.76 25.67
N ALA A 40 2.07 -1.47 26.94
CA ALA A 40 0.81 -1.00 27.49
C ALA A 40 0.87 0.50 27.78
N LEU A 41 -0.03 1.26 27.18
CA LEU A 41 -0.20 2.71 27.32
C LEU A 41 -1.44 2.98 28.19
N ASP A 42 -1.24 3.51 29.40
CA ASP A 42 -2.34 3.87 30.32
C ASP A 42 -2.87 5.26 29.99
N LEU A 43 -4.12 5.35 29.54
CA LEU A 43 -4.78 6.56 29.09
C LEU A 43 -6.01 6.89 29.94
N THR A 44 -6.28 8.20 30.11
CA THR A 44 -7.47 8.66 30.84
C THR A 44 -8.76 8.43 30.05
N ASP A 45 -8.68 8.31 28.74
CA ASP A 45 -9.83 8.18 27.84
C ASP A 45 -9.48 7.33 26.62
N ILE A 46 -10.48 6.78 25.93
CA ILE A 46 -10.33 6.07 24.69
C ILE A 46 -10.09 7.08 23.58
N VAL A 47 -8.97 6.97 22.88
CA VAL A 47 -8.61 7.78 21.73
C VAL A 47 -8.41 6.88 20.51
N ALA A 48 -8.60 7.42 19.31
CA ALA A 48 -8.27 6.67 18.09
C ALA A 48 -6.74 6.63 17.91
N PRO A 49 -6.06 5.49 18.12
CA PRO A 49 -4.62 5.41 17.92
C PRO A 49 -4.34 5.21 16.44
N ARG A 50 -3.26 5.82 15.95
CA ARG A 50 -2.64 5.47 14.67
C ARG A 50 -1.35 4.75 14.96
N VAL A 51 -1.26 3.47 14.57
CA VAL A 51 -0.09 2.64 14.80
C VAL A 51 0.50 2.23 13.45
N PHE A 52 1.78 2.50 13.23
CA PHE A 52 2.48 2.14 12.01
C PHE A 52 3.97 1.87 12.26
N THR A 53 4.59 1.12 11.36
CA THR A 53 6.00 0.77 11.43
C THR A 53 6.82 1.55 10.40
N LEU A 54 8.05 1.88 10.77
CA LEU A 54 9.05 2.52 9.91
C LEU A 54 10.32 1.68 9.94
N GLY A 55 10.95 1.48 8.80
CA GLY A 55 12.26 0.84 8.69
C GLY A 55 13.42 1.85 8.66
N SER A 56 14.65 1.36 8.88
CA SER A 56 15.92 2.11 8.74
C SER A 56 16.04 3.35 9.62
N PRO A 57 16.13 3.26 10.94
CA PRO A 57 16.04 2.07 11.80
C PRO A 57 14.61 1.61 12.03
N ASP A 58 14.45 0.35 12.43
CA ASP A 58 13.14 -0.24 12.71
C ASP A 58 12.46 0.44 13.91
N ARG A 59 11.23 0.92 13.70
CA ARG A 59 10.45 1.66 14.72
C ARG A 59 8.97 1.38 14.58
N VAL A 60 8.26 1.38 15.71
CA VAL A 60 6.81 1.50 15.74
C VAL A 60 6.45 2.90 16.21
N VAL A 61 5.58 3.57 15.47
CA VAL A 61 5.09 4.92 15.77
C VAL A 61 3.62 4.83 16.12
N ILE A 62 3.23 5.49 17.21
CA ILE A 62 1.86 5.55 17.71
C ILE A 62 1.48 7.01 17.85
N ASP A 63 0.52 7.49 17.08
CA ASP A 63 -0.05 8.82 17.21
C ASP A 63 -1.40 8.74 17.94
N LEU A 64 -1.50 9.43 19.06
CA LEU A 64 -2.69 9.50 19.91
C LEU A 64 -3.32 10.89 19.74
N GLN A 65 -4.46 10.94 19.05
CA GLN A 65 -5.15 12.21 18.78
C GLN A 65 -5.62 12.89 20.07
N ARG A 66 -5.53 14.24 20.13
CA ARG A 66 -5.98 15.05 21.26
C ARG A 66 -5.48 14.51 22.62
N THR A 67 -4.22 14.07 22.65
CA THR A 67 -3.61 13.44 23.83
C THR A 67 -2.38 14.23 24.24
N ARG A 68 -2.15 14.34 25.55
CA ARG A 68 -0.91 14.88 26.12
C ARG A 68 -0.28 13.87 27.08
N ILE A 69 1.01 14.00 27.32
CA ILE A 69 1.69 13.20 28.34
C ILE A 69 1.47 13.86 29.72
N ALA A 70 1.11 13.06 30.73
CA ALA A 70 0.95 13.55 32.09
C ALA A 70 2.32 13.92 32.70
N LYS A 71 2.32 14.86 33.65
CA LYS A 71 3.56 15.25 34.33
C LYS A 71 4.09 14.06 35.14
N GLY A 72 5.40 13.80 35.01
CA GLY A 72 6.08 12.75 35.79
C GLY A 72 6.05 11.35 35.18
N VAL A 73 5.51 11.17 33.99
CA VAL A 73 5.60 9.88 33.26
C VAL A 73 7.08 9.56 32.99
N ARG A 74 7.49 8.36 33.43
CA ARG A 74 8.83 7.85 33.14
C ARG A 74 8.76 6.89 31.95
N LEU A 75 9.63 7.12 30.97
CA LEU A 75 9.74 6.20 29.85
C LEU A 75 10.47 4.93 30.31
N PRO A 76 9.95 3.73 29.95
CA PRO A 76 10.59 2.48 30.34
C PRO A 76 11.95 2.31 29.65
N ALA A 77 12.82 1.55 30.29
CA ALA A 77 14.11 1.17 29.71
C ALA A 77 13.94 0.17 28.57
N ALA A 78 14.99 -0.01 27.76
CA ALA A 78 15.06 -1.02 26.71
C ALA A 78 14.83 -2.42 27.30
N VAL A 79 14.00 -3.23 26.62
CA VAL A 79 13.68 -4.61 27.03
C VAL A 79 13.51 -5.48 25.78
N GLY A 80 14.32 -6.51 25.63
CA GLY A 80 14.20 -7.51 24.57
C GLY A 80 14.19 -6.91 23.17
N LEU A 81 13.06 -7.00 22.48
CA LEU A 81 12.84 -6.45 21.13
C LEU A 81 12.85 -4.92 21.11
N VAL A 82 12.51 -4.25 22.21
CA VAL A 82 12.42 -2.79 22.31
C VAL A 82 13.77 -2.19 22.66
N ALA A 83 14.35 -1.41 21.75
CA ALA A 83 15.61 -0.70 21.95
C ALA A 83 15.46 0.59 22.76
N GLY A 84 14.28 1.24 22.65
CA GLY A 84 13.97 2.45 23.40
C GLY A 84 12.61 3.01 23.07
N ILE A 85 12.13 3.94 23.93
CA ILE A 85 10.86 4.64 23.71
C ILE A 85 11.11 6.14 23.88
N ARG A 86 10.49 6.93 23.00
CA ARG A 86 10.48 8.40 23.08
C ARG A 86 9.10 8.94 22.77
N THR A 87 8.78 10.11 23.31
CA THR A 87 7.48 10.77 23.11
C THR A 87 7.70 12.22 22.68
N GLY A 88 6.74 12.77 21.94
CA GLY A 88 6.76 14.18 21.54
C GLY A 88 5.38 14.68 21.16
N GLY A 89 5.07 15.93 21.52
CA GLY A 89 3.86 16.60 21.05
C GLY A 89 3.96 16.97 19.57
N ARG A 90 2.85 16.88 18.86
CA ARG A 90 2.73 17.28 17.45
C ARG A 90 2.00 18.63 17.32
N PRO A 91 2.23 19.37 16.22
CA PRO A 91 1.54 20.64 15.96
C PRO A 91 0.01 20.52 15.87
N ASP A 92 -0.51 19.34 15.49
CA ASP A 92 -1.95 19.03 15.40
C ASP A 92 -2.58 18.65 16.75
N GLY A 93 -1.84 18.77 17.85
CA GLY A 93 -2.30 18.42 19.20
C GLY A 93 -2.32 16.93 19.51
N ALA A 94 -1.75 16.09 18.67
CA ALA A 94 -1.55 14.68 18.95
C ALA A 94 -0.27 14.45 19.76
N LEU A 95 -0.24 13.39 20.56
CA LEU A 95 0.95 12.85 21.21
C LEU A 95 1.52 11.72 20.34
N ARG A 96 2.79 11.82 19.95
CA ARG A 96 3.51 10.76 19.29
C ARG A 96 4.35 9.96 20.27
N VAL A 97 4.17 8.64 20.27
CA VAL A 97 5.03 7.68 20.95
C VAL A 97 5.80 6.90 19.88
N VAL A 98 7.13 6.86 19.99
CA VAL A 98 8.00 6.13 19.07
C VAL A 98 8.71 5.03 19.85
N ILE A 99 8.55 3.80 19.41
CA ILE A 99 9.19 2.62 19.95
C ILE A 99 10.30 2.23 18.98
N GLU A 100 11.54 2.31 19.41
CA GLU A 100 12.70 1.89 18.63
C GLU A 100 12.92 0.40 18.83
N LEU A 101 13.24 -0.32 17.76
CA LEU A 101 13.33 -1.78 17.78
C LEU A 101 14.74 -2.25 17.44
N ASN A 102 15.15 -3.36 18.07
CA ASN A 102 16.42 -4.04 17.78
C ASN A 102 16.35 -4.90 16.49
N SER A 103 15.15 -5.22 16.03
CA SER A 103 14.90 -5.94 14.76
C SER A 103 13.49 -5.63 14.25
N THR A 104 13.24 -5.95 12.99
CA THR A 104 11.93 -5.76 12.36
C THR A 104 10.84 -6.54 13.10
N ALA A 105 9.72 -5.86 13.41
CA ALA A 105 8.59 -6.47 14.08
C ALA A 105 7.26 -6.04 13.43
N SER A 106 6.27 -6.93 13.49
CA SER A 106 4.88 -6.57 13.25
C SER A 106 4.27 -5.97 14.50
N ALA A 107 3.39 -4.97 14.35
CA ALA A 107 2.70 -4.33 15.46
C ALA A 107 1.18 -4.54 15.33
N ARG A 108 0.52 -4.91 16.44
CA ARG A 108 -0.94 -4.96 16.55
C ARG A 108 -1.36 -4.16 17.76
N SER A 109 -2.46 -3.42 17.65
CA SER A 109 -2.99 -2.65 18.76
C SER A 109 -4.40 -3.09 19.12
N HIS A 110 -4.69 -3.13 20.41
CA HIS A 110 -6.04 -3.38 20.94
C HIS A 110 -6.24 -2.65 22.26
N TRP A 111 -7.50 -2.40 22.60
CA TRP A 111 -7.87 -1.86 23.90
C TRP A 111 -8.11 -2.98 24.89
N ALA A 112 -7.48 -2.90 26.06
CA ALA A 112 -7.69 -3.81 27.18
C ALA A 112 -8.43 -3.11 28.33
N ALA A 113 -9.27 -3.88 29.03
CA ALA A 113 -9.89 -3.41 30.26
C ALA A 113 -8.84 -3.43 31.38
N ARG A 114 -8.68 -2.31 32.10
CA ARG A 114 -7.77 -2.23 33.24
C ARG A 114 -8.33 -2.97 34.42
N PRO A 115 -7.55 -3.84 35.09
CA PRO A 115 -7.93 -4.39 36.38
C PRO A 115 -8.03 -3.26 37.43
N GLY A 116 -9.24 -2.95 37.91
CA GLY A 116 -9.46 -1.92 38.93
C GLY A 116 -10.29 -0.69 38.48
N GLY A 117 -10.76 -0.62 37.25
CA GLY A 117 -11.97 0.15 36.88
C GLY A 117 -11.83 1.63 36.56
N LEU A 118 -10.66 2.28 36.63
CA LEU A 118 -10.47 3.68 36.23
C LEU A 118 -9.32 3.83 35.23
N GLY A 119 -9.66 4.02 33.97
CA GLY A 119 -8.72 4.26 32.86
C GLY A 119 -8.80 3.19 31.76
N HIS A 120 -8.17 3.48 30.63
CA HIS A 120 -8.15 2.66 29.44
C HIS A 120 -6.70 2.29 29.11
N GLU A 121 -6.45 1.04 28.78
CA GLU A 121 -5.12 0.56 28.43
C GLU A 121 -5.08 0.22 26.93
N LEU A 122 -4.25 0.95 26.19
CA LEU A 122 -3.96 0.63 24.79
C LEU A 122 -2.74 -0.28 24.77
N VAL A 123 -2.91 -1.52 24.35
CA VAL A 123 -1.85 -2.52 24.26
C VAL A 123 -1.36 -2.61 22.81
N ILE A 124 -0.04 -2.57 22.65
CA ILE A 124 0.64 -2.76 21.36
C ILE A 124 1.46 -4.04 21.47
N ASP A 125 1.04 -5.08 20.79
CA ASP A 125 1.79 -6.33 20.70
C ASP A 125 2.74 -6.31 19.50
N LEU A 126 4.00 -6.58 19.79
CA LEU A 126 5.08 -6.68 18.81
C LEU A 126 5.49 -8.15 18.67
N GLY A 127 5.35 -8.72 17.50
CA GLY A 127 5.90 -10.03 17.16
C GLY A 127 7.20 -9.85 16.38
N ALA A 128 8.27 -10.56 16.76
CA ALA A 128 9.50 -10.60 15.95
C ALA A 128 9.13 -11.08 14.53
N GLY A 129 9.50 -10.29 13.53
CA GLY A 129 9.39 -10.73 12.14
C GLY A 129 10.26 -11.96 11.97
N VAL A 130 9.65 -13.10 11.65
CA VAL A 130 10.39 -14.32 11.34
C VAL A 130 11.16 -14.04 10.05
N HIS A 131 12.41 -13.61 10.15
CA HIS A 131 13.37 -13.94 9.13
C HIS A 131 13.50 -15.47 9.19
N ALA A 132 12.83 -16.19 8.31
CA ALA A 132 13.21 -17.55 8.01
C ALA A 132 14.65 -17.49 7.47
N ALA A 133 15.62 -17.52 8.37
CA ALA A 133 16.94 -18.00 8.01
C ALA A 133 16.68 -19.41 7.47
N VAL A 134 16.87 -19.58 6.17
CA VAL A 134 16.97 -20.90 5.54
C VAL A 134 18.23 -21.54 6.10
N SER A 135 18.14 -22.14 7.28
CA SER A 135 19.09 -23.11 7.74
C SER A 135 18.91 -24.31 6.84
N ALA A 136 19.90 -24.56 6.01
CA ALA A 136 20.01 -25.83 5.26
C ALA A 136 19.82 -26.99 6.24
N PRO A 137 18.95 -27.96 5.95
CA PRO A 137 18.83 -29.14 6.80
C PRO A 137 20.16 -29.89 6.83
N GLY A 138 20.72 -30.00 8.03
CA GLY A 138 21.81 -30.91 8.28
C GLY A 138 21.36 -32.35 7.95
N PRO A 139 22.27 -33.24 7.54
CA PRO A 139 21.92 -34.58 7.10
C PRO A 139 21.26 -35.34 8.27
N ALA A 140 20.01 -35.77 8.07
CA ALA A 140 19.33 -36.69 8.95
C ALA A 140 20.01 -38.07 8.91
N PRO A 141 20.08 -38.82 10.03
CA PRO A 141 20.65 -40.16 10.04
C PRO A 141 19.80 -41.11 9.19
N ALA A 142 20.46 -41.89 8.37
CA ALA A 142 19.86 -42.85 7.45
C ALA A 142 19.00 -43.89 8.19
N PRO A 143 17.76 -44.15 7.78
CA PRO A 143 17.02 -45.32 8.23
C PRO A 143 17.51 -46.57 7.51
N ALA A 144 17.55 -47.67 8.25
CA ALA A 144 17.92 -49.02 7.77
C ALA A 144 17.03 -49.49 6.61
N PRO A 145 17.54 -50.36 5.70
CA PRO A 145 16.82 -50.72 4.48
C PRO A 145 15.66 -51.68 4.78
N ALA A 146 14.42 -51.20 4.52
CA ALA A 146 13.27 -52.09 4.40
C ALA A 146 13.14 -52.51 2.93
N ALA A 147 12.97 -53.83 2.71
CA ALA A 147 12.83 -54.44 1.40
C ALA A 147 11.63 -53.85 0.64
N VAL A 148 11.87 -53.25 -0.51
CA VAL A 148 10.86 -52.72 -1.41
C VAL A 148 10.53 -53.75 -2.48
N ALA A 149 9.29 -54.20 -2.49
CA ALA A 149 8.73 -54.97 -3.61
C ALA A 149 8.73 -54.09 -4.87
N ALA A 150 9.18 -54.63 -5.98
CA ALA A 150 9.24 -53.93 -7.26
C ALA A 150 7.83 -53.56 -7.75
N ALA A 151 7.54 -52.26 -7.72
CA ALA A 151 6.37 -51.69 -8.43
C ALA A 151 6.81 -51.37 -9.86
N ALA A 152 5.98 -51.72 -10.84
CA ALA A 152 6.15 -51.44 -12.26
C ALA A 152 6.31 -49.93 -12.51
N PRO A 153 7.06 -49.51 -13.54
CA PRO A 153 7.26 -48.10 -13.84
C PRO A 153 5.94 -47.45 -14.26
N GLN A 154 5.42 -46.58 -13.40
CA GLN A 154 4.37 -45.63 -13.82
C GLN A 154 5.01 -44.69 -14.83
N GLN A 155 4.46 -44.65 -16.02
CA GLN A 155 4.76 -43.64 -17.01
C GLN A 155 4.45 -42.25 -16.39
N VAL A 156 5.51 -41.50 -16.10
CA VAL A 156 5.40 -40.06 -15.81
C VAL A 156 4.77 -39.45 -17.04
N SER A 157 3.51 -39.04 -16.89
CA SER A 157 2.80 -38.29 -17.92
C SER A 157 3.69 -37.08 -18.29
N ALA A 158 4.06 -37.04 -19.58
CA ALA A 158 4.89 -35.95 -20.10
C ALA A 158 4.32 -34.61 -19.59
N ALA A 159 5.18 -33.84 -18.93
CA ALA A 159 4.83 -32.51 -18.51
C ALA A 159 4.17 -31.78 -19.70
N HIS A 160 2.97 -31.30 -19.50
CA HIS A 160 2.22 -30.51 -20.51
C HIS A 160 3.10 -29.34 -20.90
N VAL A 161 3.78 -29.46 -22.06
CA VAL A 161 4.46 -28.31 -22.68
C VAL A 161 3.34 -27.36 -23.06
N PRO A 162 3.28 -26.15 -22.46
CA PRO A 162 2.24 -25.20 -22.83
C PRO A 162 2.35 -24.96 -24.33
N GLN A 163 1.25 -25.19 -25.05
CA GLN A 163 1.16 -24.79 -26.47
C GLN A 163 1.44 -23.29 -26.50
N PRO A 164 2.18 -22.78 -27.51
CA PRO A 164 2.43 -21.36 -27.63
C PRO A 164 1.08 -20.64 -27.77
N SER A 165 0.58 -20.09 -26.67
CA SER A 165 -0.56 -19.19 -26.70
C SER A 165 -0.03 -17.80 -27.01
N ASP A 166 -0.57 -17.15 -28.03
CA ASP A 166 -0.19 -15.80 -28.45
C ASP A 166 -1.07 -14.76 -27.72
N ARG A 167 -1.30 -14.98 -26.41
CA ARG A 167 -2.14 -14.06 -25.65
C ARG A 167 -1.47 -12.71 -25.48
N PRO A 168 -2.22 -11.62 -25.51
CA PRO A 168 -1.67 -10.31 -25.19
C PRO A 168 -1.28 -10.23 -23.69
N ILE A 169 -0.28 -9.42 -23.41
CA ILE A 169 -0.01 -8.92 -22.05
C ILE A 169 -1.15 -7.98 -21.67
N THR A 170 -1.82 -8.24 -20.55
CA THR A 170 -2.92 -7.41 -20.08
C THR A 170 -2.45 -6.49 -18.96
N VAL A 171 -2.59 -5.18 -19.14
CA VAL A 171 -2.27 -4.16 -18.12
C VAL A 171 -3.57 -3.53 -17.63
N ALA A 172 -3.86 -3.69 -16.34
CA ALA A 172 -4.94 -2.94 -15.69
C ALA A 172 -4.43 -1.52 -15.40
N VAL A 173 -5.15 -0.53 -15.90
CA VAL A 173 -4.86 0.89 -15.64
C VAL A 173 -5.97 1.44 -14.77
N ASP A 174 -5.63 1.80 -13.54
CA ASP A 174 -6.53 2.35 -12.55
C ASP A 174 -6.40 3.87 -12.52
N ALA A 175 -7.50 4.57 -12.76
CA ALA A 175 -7.57 6.01 -12.60
C ALA A 175 -8.05 6.33 -11.18
N GLY A 176 -7.19 6.90 -10.34
CA GLY A 176 -7.52 7.24 -8.95
C GLY A 176 -8.78 8.10 -8.83
N HIS A 177 -9.50 7.97 -7.70
CA HIS A 177 -10.72 8.73 -7.38
C HIS A 177 -11.87 8.54 -8.38
N GLY A 178 -12.84 9.47 -8.41
CA GLY A 178 -13.97 9.45 -9.35
C GLY A 178 -15.32 9.67 -8.66
N GLY A 179 -16.34 10.03 -9.45
CA GLY A 179 -17.68 10.33 -8.95
C GLY A 179 -17.69 11.47 -7.91
N ASP A 180 -18.33 11.24 -6.78
CA ASP A 180 -18.41 12.23 -5.70
C ASP A 180 -17.09 12.46 -4.94
N TYR A 181 -16.11 11.58 -5.13
CA TYR A 181 -14.79 11.74 -4.52
C TYR A 181 -13.77 12.32 -5.52
N PRO A 182 -13.52 13.63 -5.47
CA PRO A 182 -12.69 14.31 -6.47
C PRO A 182 -11.19 14.04 -6.32
N GLY A 183 -10.74 13.42 -5.22
CA GLY A 183 -9.34 13.42 -4.83
C GLY A 183 -8.85 14.79 -4.38
N ALA A 184 -7.60 15.09 -4.57
CA ALA A 184 -7.04 16.41 -4.31
C ALA A 184 -7.58 17.46 -5.29
N ILE A 185 -7.64 18.70 -4.82
CA ILE A 185 -8.07 19.87 -5.62
C ILE A 185 -6.96 20.89 -5.62
N GLY A 186 -6.50 21.25 -6.80
CA GLY A 186 -5.46 22.26 -7.00
C GLY A 186 -5.96 23.69 -6.74
N HIS A 187 -5.05 24.65 -6.68
CA HIS A 187 -5.35 26.05 -6.43
C HIS A 187 -6.27 26.70 -7.46
N ALA A 188 -6.20 26.25 -8.72
CA ALA A 188 -7.07 26.71 -9.80
C ALA A 188 -8.35 25.87 -9.93
N GLY A 189 -8.67 25.03 -8.96
CA GLY A 189 -9.86 24.17 -8.93
C GLY A 189 -9.76 22.91 -9.77
N THR A 190 -8.57 22.52 -10.24
CA THR A 190 -8.35 21.27 -10.96
C THR A 190 -8.57 20.10 -10.02
N ARG A 191 -9.43 19.15 -10.39
CA ARG A 191 -9.72 17.96 -9.60
C ARG A 191 -8.82 16.82 -10.04
N GLU A 192 -8.26 16.11 -9.08
CA GLU A 192 -7.38 14.97 -9.32
C GLU A 192 -8.06 13.89 -10.17
N LYS A 193 -9.31 13.55 -9.86
CA LYS A 193 -10.09 12.54 -10.61
C LYS A 193 -10.16 12.78 -12.12
N ASP A 194 -10.17 14.05 -12.55
CA ASP A 194 -10.25 14.41 -13.97
C ASP A 194 -8.89 14.24 -14.64
N VAL A 195 -7.82 14.60 -13.96
CA VAL A 195 -6.43 14.45 -14.40
C VAL A 195 -6.06 12.97 -14.51
N THR A 196 -6.33 12.20 -13.47
CA THR A 196 -6.00 10.76 -13.43
C THR A 196 -6.73 9.99 -14.52
N LEU A 197 -8.02 10.31 -14.78
CA LEU A 197 -8.78 9.70 -15.86
C LEU A 197 -8.22 10.05 -17.24
N ALA A 198 -7.79 11.29 -17.44
CA ALA A 198 -7.21 11.73 -18.70
C ALA A 198 -5.88 11.01 -19.00
N ILE A 199 -4.98 10.93 -18.00
CA ILE A 199 -3.70 10.22 -18.13
C ILE A 199 -3.93 8.72 -18.32
N ALA A 200 -4.84 8.10 -17.54
CA ALA A 200 -5.14 6.68 -17.64
C ALA A 200 -5.68 6.30 -19.05
N ARG A 201 -6.56 7.12 -19.62
CA ARG A 201 -7.05 6.92 -20.98
C ARG A 201 -5.94 7.06 -22.03
N ALA A 202 -5.06 8.04 -21.88
CA ALA A 202 -3.92 8.21 -22.77
C ALA A 202 -2.95 7.03 -22.67
N LEU A 203 -2.70 6.54 -21.45
CA LEU A 203 -1.87 5.35 -21.21
C LEU A 203 -2.51 4.09 -21.81
N ALA A 204 -3.80 3.88 -21.60
CA ALA A 204 -4.53 2.74 -22.15
C ALA A 204 -4.46 2.73 -23.68
N ALA A 205 -4.65 3.88 -24.33
CA ALA A 205 -4.54 4.01 -25.79
C ALA A 205 -3.13 3.67 -26.31
N ARG A 206 -2.07 3.98 -25.55
CA ARG A 206 -0.69 3.60 -25.90
C ARG A 206 -0.44 2.11 -25.76
N ILE A 207 -0.98 1.51 -24.70
CA ILE A 207 -0.87 0.06 -24.47
C ILE A 207 -1.61 -0.70 -25.56
N ASP A 208 -2.84 -0.29 -25.90
CA ASP A 208 -3.64 -0.95 -26.95
C ASP A 208 -3.06 -0.79 -28.35
N ALA A 209 -2.27 0.25 -28.60
CA ALA A 209 -1.57 0.45 -29.86
C ALA A 209 -0.31 -0.43 -29.99
N GLU A 210 0.19 -1.04 -28.93
CA GLU A 210 1.36 -1.92 -28.94
C GLU A 210 0.96 -3.36 -29.29
N PRO A 211 1.52 -3.96 -30.37
CA PRO A 211 1.25 -5.34 -30.72
C PRO A 211 1.56 -6.31 -29.57
N GLY A 212 0.61 -7.16 -29.23
CA GLY A 212 0.75 -8.13 -28.13
C GLY A 212 0.51 -7.56 -26.73
N MET A 213 -0.02 -6.34 -26.62
CA MET A 213 -0.47 -5.74 -25.35
C MET A 213 -1.95 -5.35 -25.40
N ARG A 214 -2.57 -5.26 -24.25
CA ARG A 214 -3.96 -4.83 -24.06
C ARG A 214 -4.13 -4.09 -22.74
N ALA A 215 -4.83 -2.97 -22.75
CA ALA A 215 -5.23 -2.25 -21.54
C ALA A 215 -6.63 -2.66 -21.07
N VAL A 216 -6.83 -2.59 -19.76
CA VAL A 216 -8.15 -2.66 -19.12
C VAL A 216 -8.23 -1.53 -18.11
N LEU A 217 -9.05 -0.53 -18.39
CA LEU A 217 -9.31 0.56 -17.44
C LEU A 217 -10.20 0.06 -16.31
N THR A 218 -9.87 0.39 -15.06
CA THR A 218 -10.77 0.12 -13.93
C THR A 218 -12.03 0.99 -14.01
N ARG A 219 -11.90 2.24 -14.45
CA ARG A 219 -13.00 3.13 -14.85
C ARG A 219 -12.63 3.88 -16.13
N ASP A 220 -13.59 4.01 -17.01
CA ASP A 220 -13.48 4.77 -18.27
C ASP A 220 -14.27 6.08 -18.27
N ARG A 221 -14.96 6.39 -17.16
CA ARG A 221 -15.78 7.59 -16.97
C ARG A 221 -15.65 8.12 -15.54
N ASP A 222 -16.30 9.25 -15.27
CA ASP A 222 -16.36 9.84 -13.92
C ASP A 222 -17.36 9.06 -13.05
N GLU A 223 -16.90 7.95 -12.47
CA GLU A 223 -17.63 7.11 -11.53
C GLU A 223 -16.75 6.81 -10.31
N PHE A 224 -17.35 6.70 -9.14
CA PHE A 224 -16.68 6.24 -7.93
C PHE A 224 -16.55 4.73 -7.95
N LEU A 225 -15.35 4.24 -7.62
CA LEU A 225 -15.07 2.83 -7.37
C LEU A 225 -14.39 2.69 -6.03
N THR A 226 -14.84 1.74 -5.23
CA THR A 226 -14.14 1.35 -4.01
C THR A 226 -12.77 0.74 -4.34
N LEU A 227 -11.83 0.79 -3.40
CA LEU A 227 -10.50 0.18 -3.56
C LEU A 227 -10.60 -1.32 -3.86
N SER A 228 -11.59 -1.99 -3.24
CA SER A 228 -11.88 -3.41 -3.50
C SER A 228 -12.35 -3.69 -4.92
N GLU A 229 -13.21 -2.83 -5.47
CA GLU A 229 -13.70 -2.96 -6.85
C GLU A 229 -12.58 -2.77 -7.85
N ARG A 230 -11.66 -1.81 -7.62
CA ARG A 230 -10.47 -1.60 -8.48
C ARG A 230 -9.62 -2.87 -8.56
N VAL A 231 -9.26 -3.44 -7.40
CA VAL A 231 -8.51 -4.72 -7.34
C VAL A 231 -9.29 -5.85 -8.00
N SER A 232 -10.60 -5.94 -7.76
CA SER A 232 -11.45 -6.99 -8.35
C SER A 232 -11.54 -6.87 -9.87
N ARG A 233 -11.64 -5.66 -10.43
CA ARG A 233 -11.64 -5.43 -11.89
C ARG A 233 -10.31 -5.84 -12.53
N ALA A 234 -9.17 -5.51 -11.90
CA ALA A 234 -7.85 -5.94 -12.36
C ALA A 234 -7.71 -7.48 -12.35
N SER A 235 -8.19 -8.13 -11.27
CA SER A 235 -8.16 -9.59 -11.13
C SER A 235 -9.08 -10.28 -12.14
N ALA A 236 -10.29 -9.76 -12.35
CA ALA A 236 -11.24 -10.30 -13.35
C ALA A 236 -10.69 -10.20 -14.78
N ALA A 237 -9.90 -9.16 -15.06
CA ALA A 237 -9.19 -9.00 -16.33
C ALA A 237 -8.00 -9.94 -16.50
N LYS A 238 -7.60 -10.66 -15.44
CA LYS A 238 -6.35 -11.46 -15.38
C LYS A 238 -5.14 -10.64 -15.81
N ALA A 239 -5.02 -9.45 -15.22
CA ALA A 239 -3.96 -8.50 -15.57
C ALA A 239 -2.58 -9.06 -15.19
N ASP A 240 -1.60 -8.85 -16.05
CA ASP A 240 -0.20 -9.18 -15.81
C ASP A 240 0.52 -8.07 -15.01
N LEU A 241 -0.07 -6.87 -14.96
CA LEU A 241 0.38 -5.72 -14.19
C LEU A 241 -0.81 -4.79 -13.91
N CYS A 242 -0.85 -4.19 -12.72
CA CYS A 242 -1.79 -3.12 -12.38
C CYS A 242 -1.03 -1.81 -12.10
N VAL A 243 -1.50 -0.71 -12.70
CA VAL A 243 -0.92 0.62 -12.56
C VAL A 243 -2.00 1.60 -12.13
N SER A 244 -1.92 2.10 -10.89
CA SER A 244 -2.81 3.13 -10.37
C SER A 244 -2.19 4.51 -10.58
N VAL A 245 -2.93 5.40 -11.21
CA VAL A 245 -2.48 6.75 -11.60
C VAL A 245 -3.11 7.77 -10.69
N HIS A 246 -2.28 8.60 -10.06
CA HIS A 246 -2.63 9.65 -9.11
C HIS A 246 -1.92 10.96 -9.41
N ALA A 247 -2.36 12.05 -8.76
CA ALA A 247 -1.76 13.38 -8.83
C ALA A 247 -2.08 14.17 -7.55
N ASP A 248 -1.66 13.62 -6.43
CA ASP A 248 -2.09 14.00 -5.09
C ASP A 248 -1.62 15.40 -4.65
N SER A 249 -2.00 15.82 -3.45
CA SER A 249 -1.58 17.08 -2.83
C SER A 249 -0.69 16.86 -1.62
N ILE A 250 0.28 17.72 -1.43
CA ILE A 250 1.13 17.79 -0.24
C ILE A 250 0.98 19.17 0.39
N ARG A 251 1.14 19.28 1.72
CA ARG A 251 1.04 20.56 2.45
C ARG A 251 2.04 21.59 1.94
N ASP A 252 3.24 21.16 1.59
CA ASP A 252 4.26 22.01 0.99
C ASP A 252 4.01 22.11 -0.52
N SER A 253 3.45 23.23 -0.94
CA SER A 253 3.13 23.51 -2.34
C SER A 253 4.38 23.73 -3.23
N SER A 254 5.58 23.74 -2.67
CA SER A 254 6.84 23.79 -3.43
C SER A 254 7.26 22.39 -3.94
N VAL A 255 6.66 21.33 -3.38
CA VAL A 255 6.98 19.95 -3.78
C VAL A 255 6.49 19.71 -5.21
N ALA A 256 7.39 19.17 -6.03
CA ALA A 256 7.17 18.86 -7.43
C ALA A 256 7.75 17.48 -7.79
N GLY A 257 7.45 17.00 -8.98
CA GLY A 257 8.02 15.80 -9.56
C GLY A 257 7.23 14.52 -9.27
N ALA A 258 7.43 13.51 -10.11
CA ALA A 258 6.76 12.22 -9.99
C ALA A 258 7.32 11.36 -8.85
N SER A 259 6.52 10.42 -8.37
CA SER A 259 6.93 9.38 -7.42
C SER A 259 6.25 8.06 -7.77
N VAL A 260 6.92 6.93 -7.56
CA VAL A 260 6.36 5.60 -7.77
C VAL A 260 6.39 4.80 -6.48
N TYR A 261 5.29 4.13 -6.20
CA TYR A 261 5.07 3.36 -4.98
C TYR A 261 4.69 1.92 -5.31
N VAL A 262 5.15 0.98 -4.48
CA VAL A 262 4.68 -0.41 -4.48
C VAL A 262 4.20 -0.82 -3.11
N LEU A 263 3.45 -1.90 -3.04
CA LEU A 263 2.94 -2.43 -1.78
C LEU A 263 4.09 -2.81 -0.83
N SER A 264 3.89 -2.52 0.46
CA SER A 264 4.67 -3.11 1.55
C SER A 264 3.73 -3.61 2.64
N ASP A 265 3.99 -4.80 3.11
CA ASP A 265 3.39 -5.42 4.31
C ASP A 265 4.23 -5.17 5.58
N ARG A 266 5.46 -4.65 5.42
CA ARG A 266 6.43 -4.42 6.50
C ARG A 266 6.50 -2.97 6.98
N GLY A 267 5.62 -2.11 6.48
CA GLY A 267 5.60 -0.68 6.79
C GLY A 267 6.00 0.20 5.61
N ALA A 268 6.00 1.49 5.83
CA ALA A 268 6.32 2.49 4.80
C ALA A 268 7.80 2.82 4.74
N THR A 269 8.31 3.20 3.57
CA THR A 269 9.70 3.63 3.37
C THR A 269 10.02 4.86 4.21
N ASP A 270 9.09 5.82 4.27
CA ASP A 270 9.19 7.01 5.09
C ASP A 270 7.80 7.47 5.59
N GLU A 271 7.78 8.50 6.42
CA GLU A 271 6.53 9.05 6.97
C GLU A 271 5.62 9.63 5.89
N ALA A 272 6.18 10.22 4.84
CA ALA A 272 5.39 10.79 3.74
C ALA A 272 4.68 9.68 2.96
N ALA A 273 5.35 8.57 2.67
CA ALA A 273 4.77 7.40 2.02
C ALA A 273 3.66 6.76 2.88
N HIS A 274 3.86 6.72 4.21
CA HIS A 274 2.83 6.26 5.13
C HIS A 274 1.57 7.13 5.08
N TRP A 275 1.73 8.46 5.18
CA TRP A 275 0.62 9.40 5.15
C TRP A 275 -0.14 9.38 3.83
N LEU A 276 0.57 9.24 2.71
CA LEU A 276 -0.04 9.09 1.40
C LEU A 276 -0.91 7.83 1.37
N ALA A 277 -0.36 6.69 1.78
CA ALA A 277 -1.11 5.43 1.79
C ALA A 277 -2.35 5.48 2.71
N GLU A 278 -2.26 6.11 3.88
CA GLU A 278 -3.42 6.28 4.75
C GLU A 278 -4.52 7.13 4.12
N ARG A 279 -4.14 8.20 3.45
CA ARG A 279 -5.10 9.08 2.78
C ARG A 279 -5.78 8.35 1.64
N GLU A 280 -5.02 7.67 0.78
CA GLU A 280 -5.59 6.89 -0.31
C GLU A 280 -6.47 5.73 0.20
N ASN A 281 -6.06 5.07 1.27
CA ASN A 281 -6.85 4.01 1.89
C ASN A 281 -8.16 4.53 2.54
N SER A 282 -8.26 5.81 2.86
CA SER A 282 -9.49 6.43 3.38
C SER A 282 -10.50 6.83 2.30
N ALA A 283 -10.17 6.65 1.03
CA ALA A 283 -11.03 7.01 -0.10
C ALA A 283 -12.41 6.32 -0.07
N ASP A 284 -12.49 5.06 0.36
CA ASP A 284 -13.75 4.32 0.48
C ASP A 284 -14.72 4.98 1.48
N LEU A 285 -14.19 5.52 2.59
CA LEU A 285 -14.99 6.25 3.58
C LEU A 285 -15.49 7.59 3.03
N ALA A 286 -14.61 8.30 2.34
CA ALA A 286 -14.93 9.59 1.74
C ALA A 286 -15.94 9.46 0.58
N GLY A 287 -15.91 8.35 -0.16
CA GLY A 287 -16.86 8.01 -1.21
C GLY A 287 -18.18 7.41 -0.72
N GLY A 288 -18.40 7.32 0.60
CA GLY A 288 -19.65 6.83 1.18
C GLY A 288 -19.82 5.30 1.20
N ALA A 289 -18.76 4.54 0.96
CA ALA A 289 -18.79 3.08 1.08
C ALA A 289 -18.89 2.66 2.56
N ALA A 290 -19.86 1.79 2.87
CA ALA A 290 -19.93 1.18 4.19
C ALA A 290 -18.75 0.23 4.39
N LEU A 291 -18.09 0.29 5.56
CA LEU A 291 -17.07 -0.67 5.96
C LEU A 291 -17.70 -2.05 6.14
N GLY A 292 -17.83 -2.81 5.07
CA GLY A 292 -18.21 -4.21 5.11
C GLY A 292 -17.12 -5.01 5.80
N GLY A 293 -17.46 -5.63 6.95
CA GLY A 293 -16.53 -6.43 7.75
C GLY A 293 -15.88 -7.53 6.92
N ARG A 294 -14.57 -7.49 6.75
CA ARG A 294 -13.79 -8.57 6.16
C ARG A 294 -13.35 -9.52 7.27
N ASN A 295 -13.75 -10.75 7.13
CA ASN A 295 -13.28 -11.85 7.98
C ASN A 295 -11.95 -12.39 7.42
N PRO A 296 -10.81 -12.23 8.10
CA PRO A 296 -9.50 -12.60 7.56
C PRO A 296 -8.98 -13.91 8.17
N GLN A 297 -9.71 -15.00 8.05
CA GLN A 297 -9.19 -16.27 8.53
C GLN A 297 -9.38 -17.37 7.49
N LEU A 298 -8.24 -17.96 7.13
CA LEU A 298 -8.00 -19.17 6.36
C LEU A 298 -7.48 -18.92 4.93
N GLN A 299 -6.12 -18.78 4.85
CA GLN A 299 -5.32 -19.24 3.68
C GLN A 299 -3.88 -18.65 3.76
N SER A 300 -3.14 -18.78 4.88
CA SER A 300 -2.04 -17.85 5.15
C SER A 300 -0.69 -18.14 4.47
N VAL A 301 -0.29 -19.37 4.15
CA VAL A 301 1.11 -19.61 3.76
C VAL A 301 1.36 -19.53 2.25
N LEU A 302 0.47 -20.03 1.40
CA LEU A 302 0.61 -19.92 -0.06
C LEU A 302 0.36 -18.49 -0.55
N ILE A 303 -0.56 -17.78 0.10
CA ILE A 303 -0.87 -16.37 -0.18
C ILE A 303 0.33 -15.49 0.13
N ASP A 304 1.07 -15.73 1.22
CA ASP A 304 2.25 -14.93 1.60
C ASP A 304 3.40 -15.07 0.58
N LEU A 305 3.61 -16.28 0.03
CA LEU A 305 4.64 -16.50 -1.00
C LEU A 305 4.27 -15.81 -2.33
N GLN A 306 3.02 -15.89 -2.76
CA GLN A 306 2.54 -15.23 -3.97
C GLN A 306 2.62 -13.72 -3.82
N GLN A 307 2.23 -13.17 -2.67
CA GLN A 307 2.32 -11.74 -2.39
C GLN A 307 3.77 -11.25 -2.39
N THR A 308 4.70 -12.00 -1.80
CA THR A 308 6.13 -11.67 -1.83
C THR A 308 6.67 -11.63 -3.26
N GLN A 309 6.31 -12.59 -4.09
CA GLN A 309 6.70 -12.63 -5.51
C GLN A 309 6.09 -11.45 -6.28
N SER A 310 4.81 -11.14 -6.04
CA SER A 310 4.11 -10.01 -6.65
C SER A 310 4.78 -8.68 -6.28
N ILE A 311 5.13 -8.46 -5.00
CA ILE A 311 5.84 -7.25 -4.55
C ILE A 311 7.22 -7.13 -5.20
N SER A 312 7.98 -8.24 -5.28
CA SER A 312 9.30 -8.24 -5.92
C SER A 312 9.21 -7.88 -7.40
N THR A 313 8.23 -8.45 -8.11
CA THR A 313 7.99 -8.15 -9.52
C THR A 313 7.52 -6.70 -9.70
N SER A 314 6.66 -6.21 -8.79
CA SER A 314 6.22 -4.80 -8.76
C SER A 314 7.39 -3.84 -8.65
N MET A 315 8.37 -4.15 -7.80
CA MET A 315 9.55 -3.31 -7.60
C MET A 315 10.35 -3.16 -8.90
N VAL A 316 10.62 -4.26 -9.61
CA VAL A 316 11.35 -4.24 -10.89
C VAL A 316 10.60 -3.43 -11.96
N ALA A 317 9.28 -3.60 -12.05
CA ALA A 317 8.44 -2.85 -12.98
C ALA A 317 8.42 -1.35 -12.62
N ALA A 318 8.25 -1.03 -11.35
CA ALA A 318 8.20 0.32 -10.82
C ALA A 318 9.52 1.10 -11.03
N GLU A 319 10.68 0.43 -10.87
CA GLU A 319 11.99 1.03 -11.16
C GLU A 319 12.13 1.43 -12.64
N ARG A 320 11.62 0.62 -13.57
CA ARG A 320 11.61 0.94 -14.99
C ARG A 320 10.72 2.15 -15.30
N VAL A 321 9.54 2.21 -14.68
CA VAL A 321 8.62 3.33 -14.83
C VAL A 321 9.19 4.60 -14.22
N LEU A 322 9.78 4.54 -13.03
CA LEU A 322 10.44 5.68 -12.38
C LEU A 322 11.57 6.24 -13.24
N ALA A 323 12.43 5.38 -13.80
CA ALA A 323 13.51 5.79 -14.67
C ALA A 323 12.99 6.45 -15.98
N ALA A 324 11.87 5.96 -16.54
CA ALA A 324 11.26 6.56 -17.70
C ALA A 324 10.63 7.93 -17.40
N LEU A 325 10.04 8.11 -16.21
CA LEU A 325 9.52 9.41 -15.76
C LEU A 325 10.63 10.42 -15.51
N ASP A 326 11.76 10.01 -14.93
CA ASP A 326 12.95 10.86 -14.74
C ASP A 326 13.51 11.39 -16.09
N GLY A 327 13.38 10.60 -17.13
CA GLY A 327 13.77 11.00 -18.50
C GLY A 327 12.90 12.10 -19.13
N VAL A 328 11.69 12.36 -18.60
CA VAL A 328 10.76 13.35 -19.17
C VAL A 328 10.39 14.47 -18.20
N GLY A 329 10.75 14.38 -16.95
CA GLY A 329 10.43 15.40 -15.96
C GLY A 329 11.17 15.19 -14.65
N GLU A 330 10.89 16.03 -13.68
CA GLU A 330 11.45 15.90 -12.34
C GLU A 330 10.84 14.69 -11.63
N VAL A 331 11.65 13.91 -10.91
CA VAL A 331 11.20 12.91 -9.95
C VAL A 331 11.48 13.39 -8.53
N ARG A 332 10.47 13.35 -7.68
CA ARG A 332 10.58 13.75 -6.28
C ARG A 332 11.50 12.81 -5.48
N LYS A 333 11.44 11.53 -5.79
CA LYS A 333 12.19 10.47 -5.10
C LYS A 333 12.96 9.65 -6.13
N ALA A 334 14.27 9.63 -6.02
CA ALA A 334 15.14 8.88 -6.93
C ALA A 334 15.02 7.35 -6.82
N ARG A 335 14.18 6.86 -5.90
CA ARG A 335 13.94 5.43 -5.67
C ARG A 335 12.45 5.18 -5.50
N VAL A 336 12.00 4.01 -5.94
CA VAL A 336 10.66 3.51 -5.67
C VAL A 336 10.41 3.47 -4.17
N GLN A 337 9.25 3.95 -3.75
CA GLN A 337 8.80 4.00 -2.37
C GLN A 337 7.89 2.81 -2.07
N GLN A 338 7.72 2.50 -0.79
CA GLN A 338 6.87 1.40 -0.35
C GLN A 338 5.94 1.86 0.76
N ALA A 339 4.66 1.43 0.71
CA ALA A 339 3.71 1.62 1.80
C ALA A 339 2.50 0.67 1.67
N GLY A 340 1.62 0.69 2.66
CA GLY A 340 0.47 -0.22 2.76
C GLY A 340 -0.75 0.20 1.96
N PHE A 341 -0.64 0.47 0.67
CA PHE A 341 -1.74 0.86 -0.20
C PHE A 341 -2.73 -0.28 -0.43
N TYR A 342 -4.02 -0.08 -0.13
CA TYR A 342 -5.05 -1.12 -0.33
C TYR A 342 -5.33 -1.38 -1.80
N VAL A 343 -5.26 -0.39 -2.67
CA VAL A 343 -5.44 -0.55 -4.12
C VAL A 343 -4.36 -1.45 -4.75
N LEU A 344 -3.21 -1.61 -4.10
CA LEU A 344 -2.12 -2.48 -4.55
C LEU A 344 -2.14 -3.88 -3.94
N LYS A 345 -3.13 -4.19 -3.08
CA LYS A 345 -3.24 -5.50 -2.40
C LYS A 345 -3.85 -6.57 -3.30
N SER A 346 -3.15 -6.91 -4.35
CA SER A 346 -3.41 -8.14 -5.11
C SER A 346 -2.35 -9.18 -4.78
N HIS A 347 -2.77 -10.41 -4.48
CA HIS A 347 -1.83 -11.49 -4.18
C HIS A 347 -1.11 -12.00 -5.43
N GLU A 348 -1.74 -11.87 -6.59
CA GLU A 348 -1.28 -12.47 -7.85
C GLU A 348 -0.75 -11.45 -8.86
N ILE A 349 -1.21 -10.18 -8.78
CA ILE A 349 -0.93 -9.18 -9.79
C ILE A 349 0.12 -8.20 -9.26
N PRO A 350 1.32 -8.13 -9.89
CA PRO A 350 2.26 -7.05 -9.63
C PRO A 350 1.57 -5.69 -9.82
N SER A 351 1.76 -4.77 -8.87
CA SER A 351 1.00 -3.53 -8.84
C SER A 351 1.85 -2.35 -8.41
N MET A 352 1.64 -1.17 -8.99
CA MET A 352 2.27 0.08 -8.59
C MET A 352 1.28 1.23 -8.57
N LEU A 353 1.55 2.24 -7.75
CA LEU A 353 0.87 3.53 -7.74
C LEU A 353 1.86 4.61 -8.17
N ILE A 354 1.43 5.46 -9.08
CA ILE A 354 2.24 6.53 -9.64
C ILE A 354 1.60 7.87 -9.29
N GLU A 355 2.30 8.66 -8.48
CA GLU A 355 2.04 10.09 -8.38
C GLU A 355 2.72 10.74 -9.58
N THR A 356 1.94 11.16 -10.55
CA THR A 356 2.47 11.73 -11.80
C THR A 356 3.03 13.14 -11.60
N ALA A 357 2.51 13.86 -10.62
CA ALA A 357 2.92 15.17 -10.13
C ALA A 357 2.12 15.48 -8.86
N TYR A 358 2.35 16.65 -8.23
CA TYR A 358 1.58 17.08 -7.05
C TYR A 358 0.71 18.29 -7.40
N ILE A 359 -0.62 18.08 -7.44
CA ILE A 359 -1.61 19.09 -7.85
C ILE A 359 -1.65 20.32 -6.91
N SER A 360 -1.11 20.18 -5.68
CA SER A 360 -0.90 21.32 -4.76
C SER A 360 0.15 22.31 -5.21
N ASN A 361 1.04 21.93 -6.13
CA ASN A 361 2.03 22.82 -6.72
C ASN A 361 1.38 23.58 -7.91
N PRO A 362 1.31 24.91 -7.92
CA PRO A 362 0.63 25.67 -8.99
C PRO A 362 1.28 25.50 -10.37
N GLN A 363 2.58 25.19 -10.44
CA GLN A 363 3.24 24.93 -11.73
C GLN A 363 2.87 23.55 -12.24
N GLU A 364 2.89 22.53 -11.38
CA GLU A 364 2.47 21.18 -11.69
C GLU A 364 0.98 21.12 -12.05
N GLU A 365 0.11 21.83 -11.33
CA GLU A 365 -1.32 21.92 -11.66
C GLU A 365 -1.55 22.45 -13.08
N ARG A 366 -0.82 23.50 -13.49
CA ARG A 366 -0.90 24.00 -14.87
C ARG A 366 -0.47 22.97 -15.91
N ARG A 367 0.61 22.21 -15.62
CA ARG A 367 1.09 21.11 -16.47
C ARG A 367 0.09 19.98 -16.56
N LEU A 368 -0.45 19.53 -15.44
CA LEU A 368 -1.44 18.45 -15.35
C LEU A 368 -2.73 18.74 -16.11
N ARG A 369 -3.10 20.02 -16.27
CA ARG A 369 -4.25 20.48 -17.11
C ARG A 369 -3.95 20.41 -18.60
N SER A 370 -2.69 20.33 -19.01
CA SER A 370 -2.29 20.29 -20.42
C SER A 370 -2.42 18.88 -20.98
N ARG A 371 -3.20 18.72 -22.05
CA ARG A 371 -3.31 17.45 -22.76
C ARG A 371 -1.95 16.93 -23.24
N THR A 372 -1.09 17.82 -23.73
CA THR A 372 0.26 17.47 -24.18
C THR A 372 1.09 16.89 -23.03
N GLU A 373 0.97 17.43 -21.82
CA GLU A 373 1.67 16.91 -20.65
C GLU A 373 1.10 15.56 -20.20
N GLN A 374 -0.23 15.42 -20.18
CA GLN A 374 -0.88 14.14 -19.87
C GLN A 374 -0.45 13.04 -20.84
N GLU A 375 -0.38 13.34 -22.13
CA GLU A 375 0.12 12.42 -23.16
C GLU A 375 1.61 12.11 -22.98
N ARG A 376 2.44 13.10 -22.61
CA ARG A 376 3.87 12.92 -22.33
C ARG A 376 4.11 11.99 -21.13
N LEU A 377 3.37 12.18 -20.06
CA LEU A 377 3.40 11.31 -18.88
C LEU A 377 2.97 9.88 -19.25
N ALA A 378 1.88 9.74 -20.00
CA ALA A 378 1.39 8.44 -20.47
C ALA A 378 2.42 7.70 -21.32
N VAL A 379 3.12 8.41 -22.23
CA VAL A 379 4.20 7.84 -23.05
C VAL A 379 5.37 7.36 -22.18
N ALA A 380 5.78 8.14 -21.19
CA ALA A 380 6.86 7.75 -20.29
C ALA A 380 6.49 6.51 -19.46
N ILE A 381 5.31 6.50 -18.86
CA ILE A 381 4.80 5.35 -18.10
C ILE A 381 4.73 4.10 -18.99
N PHE A 382 4.16 4.24 -20.20
CA PHE A 382 4.11 3.16 -21.17
C PHE A 382 5.51 2.63 -21.53
N GLY A 383 6.47 3.52 -21.79
CA GLY A 383 7.86 3.15 -22.09
C GLY A 383 8.50 2.30 -21.00
N GLY A 384 8.28 2.65 -19.71
CA GLY A 384 8.73 1.88 -18.58
C GLY A 384 8.07 0.50 -18.48
N ILE A 385 6.74 0.44 -18.68
CA ILE A 385 5.96 -0.81 -18.68
C ILE A 385 6.43 -1.73 -19.83
N ARG A 386 6.55 -1.20 -21.03
CA ARG A 386 7.01 -1.94 -22.22
C ARG A 386 8.40 -2.52 -21.98
N GLY A 387 9.35 -1.71 -21.52
CA GLY A 387 10.72 -2.14 -21.24
C GLY A 387 10.79 -3.20 -20.12
N PHE A 388 9.88 -3.16 -19.14
CA PHE A 388 9.75 -4.22 -18.15
C PHE A 388 9.34 -5.54 -18.80
N PHE A 389 8.29 -5.57 -19.62
CA PHE A 389 7.80 -6.78 -20.27
C PHE A 389 8.72 -7.31 -21.37
N GLU A 390 9.49 -6.48 -22.04
CA GLU A 390 10.56 -6.92 -22.95
C GLU A 390 11.61 -7.76 -22.22
N SER A 391 11.95 -7.35 -21.00
CA SER A 391 12.93 -8.05 -20.17
C SER A 391 12.33 -9.24 -19.38
N ASN A 392 11.04 -9.18 -19.06
CA ASN A 392 10.33 -10.13 -18.20
C ASN A 392 8.97 -10.52 -18.79
N PRO A 393 8.93 -11.12 -20.00
CA PRO A 393 7.66 -11.46 -20.63
C PRO A 393 6.98 -12.62 -19.88
N PRO A 394 5.67 -12.49 -19.55
CA PRO A 394 4.93 -13.60 -18.98
C PRO A 394 4.84 -14.80 -19.92
N PRO A 395 4.88 -16.02 -19.42
CA PRO A 395 4.79 -17.23 -20.25
C PRO A 395 3.51 -17.24 -21.12
N GLY A 396 3.64 -17.71 -22.36
CA GLY A 396 2.51 -17.82 -23.29
C GLY A 396 2.04 -16.49 -23.89
N THR A 397 2.84 -15.42 -23.79
CA THR A 397 2.54 -14.12 -24.41
C THR A 397 3.31 -13.92 -25.70
N HIS A 398 2.81 -13.00 -26.55
CA HIS A 398 3.50 -12.57 -27.75
C HIS A 398 4.97 -12.15 -27.49
N PHE A 399 5.21 -11.38 -26.43
CA PHE A 399 6.55 -10.94 -26.04
C PHE A 399 7.48 -12.12 -25.67
N ALA A 400 6.94 -13.16 -25.02
CA ALA A 400 7.72 -14.36 -24.72
C ALA A 400 8.14 -15.11 -25.99
N GLN A 401 7.25 -15.19 -26.99
CA GLN A 401 7.55 -15.81 -28.27
C GLN A 401 8.60 -15.04 -29.06
N LEU A 402 8.47 -13.70 -29.12
CA LEU A 402 9.48 -12.85 -29.75
C LEU A 402 10.85 -13.04 -29.14
N ARG A 403 10.94 -13.08 -27.80
CA ARG A 403 12.20 -13.33 -27.08
C ARG A 403 12.81 -14.69 -27.41
N HIS A 404 11.99 -15.75 -27.46
CA HIS A 404 12.46 -17.08 -27.86
C HIS A 404 12.96 -17.11 -29.31
N THR A 405 12.27 -16.44 -30.22
CA THR A 405 12.67 -16.35 -31.63
C THR A 405 14.00 -15.62 -31.78
N LEU A 406 14.17 -14.47 -31.12
CA LEU A 406 15.42 -13.70 -31.14
C LEU A 406 16.59 -14.50 -30.54
N ALA A 407 16.37 -15.21 -29.43
CA ALA A 407 17.40 -16.07 -28.83
C ALA A 407 17.83 -17.19 -29.77
N ARG A 408 16.90 -17.82 -30.49
CA ARG A 408 17.22 -18.84 -31.51
C ARG A 408 18.02 -18.29 -32.67
N VAL A 409 17.64 -17.12 -33.19
CA VAL A 409 18.36 -16.44 -34.27
C VAL A 409 19.79 -16.09 -33.84
N ALA A 410 19.96 -15.57 -32.62
CA ALA A 410 21.27 -15.25 -32.06
C ALA A 410 22.17 -16.51 -31.88
N ALA A 411 21.57 -17.65 -31.48
CA ALA A 411 22.31 -18.92 -31.32
C ALA A 411 22.69 -19.59 -32.66
N THR A 412 22.02 -19.22 -33.76
CA THR A 412 22.30 -19.77 -35.12
C THR A 412 23.18 -18.86 -35.97
N ALA A 413 23.50 -17.64 -35.48
CA ALA A 413 24.42 -16.73 -36.17
C ALA A 413 25.84 -17.33 -36.16
N PRO A 414 26.51 -17.54 -37.30
CA PRO A 414 27.85 -18.06 -37.36
C PRO A 414 28.80 -17.10 -36.64
N SER A 415 29.59 -17.62 -35.71
CA SER A 415 30.72 -16.90 -35.12
C SER A 415 31.61 -16.45 -36.28
N GLN A 416 31.70 -15.19 -36.53
CA GLN A 416 32.68 -14.64 -37.51
C GLN A 416 34.06 -14.93 -36.95
N PRO A 417 35.00 -15.38 -37.82
CA PRO A 417 36.37 -15.73 -37.44
C PRO A 417 37.19 -14.52 -37.02
#